data_da270cc3f9807a8548ceb1d5ae3b0cc3
#
_entry.id   da270cc3f9807a8548ceb1d5ae3b0cc3
#
_cell.length_a   1.000
_cell.length_b   1.000
_cell.length_c   1.000
_cell.angle_alpha   90.00
_cell.angle_beta   90.00
_cell.angle_gamma   90.00
#
_symmetry.space_group_name_H-M   'P 1'
#
loop_
_entity.id
_entity.type
_entity.pdbx_description
1 polymer ?
#
loop_
_entity_poly.entity_id
_entity_poly.type
_entity_poly.pdbx_seq_one_letter_code
_entity_poly.pdbx_strand_id
1 'polypeptide(L)'
;ILPEMNFKARLLSGDIYRKRPDMSIEPGIFLDNLPDYSMIVGGKSKDGTMKDVRIFSKGNKNAQTSIHANSGNLNTLEDAFLLTLYDGEIHELGQKDYTNYRRIIFDKHVINIPAKDLLLNRRDSTNRSDREMTVPMIQKKINNYEKRLDIVYKRLSGNFFRTIGDSTLPLTLLEGKKI
;
A
#
# COMPACT_ATOMS: atom_id res chain seq x y z
N ILE A 1 27.05 -5.21 -7.74
CA ILE A 1 27.01 -4.26 -6.61
C ILE A 1 25.78 -3.34 -6.72
N LEU A 2 25.57 -2.67 -7.87
CA LEU A 2 24.50 -1.67 -8.04
C LEU A 2 23.07 -2.21 -7.79
N PRO A 3 22.64 -3.36 -8.33
CA PRO A 3 21.29 -3.90 -8.10
C PRO A 3 21.02 -4.19 -6.63
N GLU A 4 21.98 -4.75 -5.91
CA GLU A 4 21.86 -5.02 -4.47
C GLU A 4 21.75 -3.74 -3.64
N MET A 5 22.50 -2.72 -3.99
CA MET A 5 22.44 -1.41 -3.31
C MET A 5 21.08 -0.75 -3.53
N ASN A 6 20.55 -0.77 -4.74
CA ASN A 6 19.22 -0.24 -5.06
C ASN A 6 18.14 -0.98 -4.26
N PHE A 7 18.22 -2.31 -4.19
CA PHE A 7 17.29 -3.11 -3.41
C PHE A 7 17.34 -2.76 -1.91
N LYS A 8 18.55 -2.69 -1.33
CA LYS A 8 18.72 -2.33 0.08
C LYS A 8 18.26 -0.90 0.37
N ALA A 9 18.56 0.05 -0.51
CA ALA A 9 18.13 1.44 -0.37
C ALA A 9 16.61 1.56 -0.38
N ARG A 10 15.92 0.85 -1.28
CA ARG A 10 14.45 0.81 -1.32
C ARG A 10 13.85 0.22 -0.05
N LEU A 11 14.41 -0.90 0.44
CA LEU A 11 13.95 -1.51 1.69
C LEU A 11 14.13 -0.55 2.87
N LEU A 12 15.32 0.07 2.98
CA LEU A 12 15.63 1.00 4.06
C LEU A 12 14.72 2.23 4.03
N SER A 13 14.49 2.82 2.85
CA SER A 13 13.56 3.94 2.70
C SER A 13 12.15 3.56 3.15
N GLY A 14 11.65 2.40 2.72
CA GLY A 14 10.34 1.90 3.14
C GLY A 14 10.24 1.66 4.65
N ASP A 15 11.33 1.22 5.29
CA ASP A 15 11.37 1.01 6.73
C ASP A 15 11.39 2.33 7.50
N ILE A 16 12.10 3.35 7.01
CA ILE A 16 12.13 4.69 7.62
C ILE A 16 10.72 5.30 7.60
N TYR A 17 10.05 5.30 6.45
CA TYR A 17 8.69 5.86 6.34
C TYR A 17 7.68 5.15 7.24
N ARG A 18 7.82 3.86 7.47
CA ARG A 18 6.95 3.09 8.36
C ARG A 18 7.23 3.35 9.84
N LYS A 19 8.51 3.49 10.22
CA LYS A 19 8.91 3.71 11.63
C LYS A 19 8.68 5.13 12.12
N ARG A 20 8.71 6.11 11.24
CA ARG A 20 8.60 7.53 11.57
C ARG A 20 7.59 8.21 10.65
N PRO A 21 6.29 7.88 10.76
CA PRO A 21 5.25 8.54 9.96
C PRO A 21 5.16 10.03 10.27
N ASP A 22 5.58 10.46 11.46
CA ASP A 22 5.71 11.87 11.83
C ASP A 22 6.63 12.65 10.87
N MET A 23 7.66 12.01 10.32
CA MET A 23 8.56 12.63 9.35
C MET A 23 7.96 12.74 7.95
N SER A 24 7.00 11.91 7.61
CA SER A 24 6.36 11.87 6.28
C SER A 24 5.08 12.71 6.19
N ILE A 25 4.71 13.42 7.26
CA ILE A 25 3.54 14.30 7.24
C ILE A 25 3.88 15.58 6.50
N GLU A 26 3.31 15.73 5.32
CA GLU A 26 3.41 16.94 4.49
C GLU A 26 2.03 17.62 4.43
N PRO A 27 1.95 18.95 4.65
CA PRO A 27 0.69 19.67 4.56
C PRO A 27 0.03 19.52 3.20
N GLY A 28 -1.28 19.25 3.20
CA GLY A 28 -2.06 19.08 1.98
C GLY A 28 -1.97 17.72 1.31
N ILE A 29 -1.16 16.78 1.84
CA ILE A 29 -1.01 15.43 1.30
C ILE A 29 -1.64 14.40 2.24
N PHE A 30 -2.36 13.44 1.67
CA PHE A 30 -2.92 12.33 2.43
C PHE A 30 -1.82 11.39 2.91
N LEU A 31 -1.80 11.14 4.22
CA LEU A 31 -1.00 10.12 4.85
C LEU A 31 -1.84 8.84 4.99
N ASP A 32 -1.61 7.88 4.12
CA ASP A 32 -2.32 6.59 4.11
C ASP A 32 -1.56 5.43 4.77
N ASN A 33 -0.38 5.73 5.31
CA ASN A 33 0.50 4.74 5.92
C ASN A 33 0.09 4.33 7.35
N LEU A 34 -0.93 4.99 7.92
CA LEU A 34 -1.45 4.61 9.23
C LEU A 34 -2.41 3.42 9.11
N PRO A 35 -2.28 2.39 9.97
CA PRO A 35 -3.25 1.32 10.04
C PRO A 35 -4.65 1.86 10.33
N ASP A 36 -5.63 1.40 9.56
CA ASP A 36 -7.05 1.73 9.70
C ASP A 36 -7.44 3.20 9.57
N TYR A 37 -6.49 4.11 9.33
CA TYR A 37 -6.73 5.54 9.21
C TYR A 37 -6.04 6.16 7.99
N SER A 38 -6.71 7.14 7.40
CA SER A 38 -6.13 8.12 6.47
C SER A 38 -6.16 9.49 7.14
N MET A 39 -5.09 10.23 7.02
CA MET A 39 -4.98 11.56 7.64
C MET A 39 -4.48 12.59 6.64
N ILE A 40 -5.02 13.80 6.72
CA ILE A 40 -4.50 14.97 6.02
C ILE A 40 -4.37 16.12 7.02
N VAL A 41 -3.32 16.91 6.89
CA VAL A 41 -3.10 18.09 7.73
C VAL A 41 -3.02 19.34 6.87
N GLY A 42 -3.58 20.45 7.34
CA GLY A 42 -3.51 21.75 6.64
C GLY A 42 -2.17 22.44 6.84
N GLY A 43 -1.49 22.20 7.97
CA GLY A 43 -0.19 22.79 8.28
C GLY A 43 0.59 21.99 9.30
N LYS A 44 1.93 22.14 9.28
CA LYS A 44 2.82 21.55 10.27
C LYS A 44 3.83 22.58 10.74
N SER A 45 3.92 22.79 12.03
CA SER A 45 4.88 23.69 12.66
C SER A 45 6.25 23.02 12.80
N LYS A 46 7.30 23.82 13.04
CA LYS A 46 8.69 23.31 13.19
C LYS A 46 8.86 22.39 14.41
N ASP A 47 8.04 22.54 15.43
CA ASP A 47 7.98 21.72 16.64
C ASP A 47 7.21 20.37 16.44
N GLY A 48 6.73 20.12 15.22
CA GLY A 48 5.98 18.92 14.89
C GLY A 48 4.47 19.01 15.13
N THR A 49 3.97 20.12 15.68
CA THR A 49 2.53 20.34 15.89
C THR A 49 1.82 20.49 14.56
N MET A 50 0.77 19.70 14.36
CA MET A 50 -0.09 19.73 13.19
C MET A 50 -1.25 20.67 13.41
N LYS A 51 -1.71 21.33 12.35
CA LYS A 51 -2.87 22.22 12.32
C LYS A 51 -3.88 21.74 11.28
N ASP A 52 -5.18 21.95 11.53
CA ASP A 52 -6.28 21.52 10.68
C ASP A 52 -6.12 20.02 10.32
N VAL A 53 -6.24 19.17 11.35
CA VAL A 53 -6.05 17.73 11.22
C VAL A 53 -7.38 17.09 10.89
N ARG A 54 -7.42 16.37 9.78
CA ARG A 54 -8.61 15.59 9.36
C ARG A 54 -8.22 14.12 9.21
N ILE A 55 -8.99 13.25 9.85
CA ILE A 55 -8.75 11.81 9.91
C ILE A 55 -9.99 11.09 9.42
N PHE A 56 -9.80 10.07 8.63
CA PHE A 56 -10.84 9.20 8.09
C PHE A 56 -10.54 7.75 8.46
N SER A 57 -11.52 7.05 9.02
CA SER A 57 -11.39 5.62 9.31
C SER A 57 -11.58 4.79 8.05
N LYS A 58 -10.65 3.84 7.82
CA LYS A 58 -10.68 2.90 6.67
C LYS A 58 -11.35 1.57 7.01
N GLY A 59 -11.37 1.18 8.27
CA GLY A 59 -11.62 -0.21 8.68
C GLY A 59 -13.02 -0.51 9.22
N ASN A 60 -13.82 0.49 9.50
CA ASN A 60 -15.12 0.24 10.13
C ASN A 60 -16.21 -0.04 9.08
N LYS A 61 -16.54 -1.33 8.87
CA LYS A 61 -17.60 -1.76 7.95
C LYS A 61 -19.01 -1.34 8.40
N ASN A 62 -19.18 -0.87 9.63
CA ASN A 62 -20.49 -0.55 10.20
C ASN A 62 -20.75 0.96 10.32
N ALA A 63 -19.71 1.78 10.33
CA ALA A 63 -19.83 3.22 10.41
C ALA A 63 -18.67 3.92 9.68
N GLN A 64 -18.97 4.99 8.99
CA GLN A 64 -17.97 5.90 8.46
C GLN A 64 -17.66 6.94 9.51
N THR A 65 -16.41 7.02 9.95
CA THR A 65 -15.96 7.97 10.97
C THR A 65 -15.00 8.97 10.36
N SER A 66 -15.27 10.24 10.56
CA SER A 66 -14.35 11.33 10.27
C SER A 66 -14.12 12.19 11.50
N ILE A 67 -12.88 12.59 11.73
CA ILE A 67 -12.46 13.40 12.86
C ILE A 67 -11.82 14.67 12.31
N HIS A 68 -12.24 15.81 12.83
CA HIS A 68 -11.64 17.09 12.53
C HIS A 68 -11.14 17.72 13.83
N ALA A 69 -9.89 18.18 13.86
CA ALA A 69 -9.30 18.84 15.01
C ALA A 69 -8.47 20.05 14.60
N ASN A 70 -8.52 21.10 15.43
CA ASN A 70 -7.79 22.34 15.18
C ASN A 70 -6.27 22.12 15.25
N SER A 71 -5.82 21.26 16.16
CA SER A 71 -4.41 20.91 16.28
C SER A 71 -4.22 19.47 16.76
N GLY A 72 -3.00 18.95 16.58
CA GLY A 72 -2.65 17.61 17.03
C GLY A 72 -1.16 17.35 17.01
N ASN A 73 -0.75 16.32 17.76
CA ASN A 73 0.61 15.83 17.83
C ASN A 73 0.63 14.33 17.61
N LEU A 74 1.57 13.84 16.80
CA LEU A 74 1.81 12.42 16.60
C LEU A 74 3.11 12.02 17.31
N ASN A 75 2.98 11.19 18.33
CA ASN A 75 4.11 10.64 19.06
C ASN A 75 4.31 9.17 18.69
N THR A 76 5.54 8.80 18.37
CA THR A 76 5.91 7.41 18.07
C THR A 76 6.36 6.74 19.36
N LEU A 77 5.67 5.70 19.76
CA LEU A 77 6.06 4.76 20.82
C LEU A 77 6.70 3.52 20.20
N GLU A 78 7.23 2.62 21.03
CA GLU A 78 7.86 1.39 20.54
C GLU A 78 6.90 0.53 19.72
N ASP A 79 5.66 0.37 20.18
CA ASP A 79 4.66 -0.54 19.60
C ASP A 79 3.41 0.16 19.08
N ALA A 80 3.36 1.50 19.12
CA ALA A 80 2.17 2.24 18.75
C ALA A 80 2.49 3.68 18.31
N PHE A 81 1.57 4.27 17.56
CA PHE A 81 1.53 5.71 17.34
C PHE A 81 0.43 6.31 18.22
N LEU A 82 0.80 7.29 19.02
CA LEU A 82 -0.13 8.03 19.85
C LEU A 82 -0.45 9.36 19.18
N LEU A 83 -1.65 9.45 18.63
CA LEU A 83 -2.13 10.67 18.00
C LEU A 83 -3.02 11.41 19.00
N THR A 84 -2.53 12.55 19.47
CA THR A 84 -3.26 13.44 20.39
C THR A 84 -3.83 14.61 19.60
N LEU A 85 -5.13 14.80 19.67
CA LEU A 85 -5.89 15.82 18.98
C LEU A 85 -6.49 16.79 20.00
N TYR A 86 -6.59 18.06 19.64
CA TYR A 86 -7.12 19.13 20.47
C TYR A 86 -8.18 19.92 19.71
N ASP A 87 -9.22 20.31 20.45
CA ASP A 87 -10.31 21.19 19.99
C ASP A 87 -10.92 20.69 18.67
N GLY A 88 -11.73 19.65 18.75
CA GLY A 88 -12.24 19.02 17.55
C GLY A 88 -13.59 18.35 17.70
N GLU A 89 -13.97 17.69 16.63
CA GLU A 89 -15.23 16.98 16.53
C GLU A 89 -15.06 15.65 15.78
N ILE A 90 -15.86 14.68 16.18
CA ILE A 90 -15.96 13.36 15.56
C ILE A 90 -17.36 13.27 14.93
N HIS A 91 -17.40 12.92 13.66
CA HIS A 91 -18.60 12.61 12.92
C HIS A 91 -18.65 11.12 12.65
N GLU A 92 -19.71 10.48 13.08
CA GLU A 92 -19.97 9.07 12.82
C GLU A 92 -21.28 8.91 12.07
N LEU A 93 -21.23 8.22 10.94
CA LEU A 93 -22.38 7.90 10.11
C LEU A 93 -22.53 6.39 9.99
N GLY A 94 -23.68 5.86 10.42
CA GLY A 94 -24.00 4.44 10.27
C GLY A 94 -24.11 4.05 8.80
N GLN A 95 -23.36 3.01 8.39
CA GLN A 95 -23.27 2.62 6.97
C GLN A 95 -24.50 1.87 6.46
N LYS A 96 -25.26 1.20 7.36
CA LYS A 96 -26.42 0.40 6.96
C LYS A 96 -27.68 1.22 6.66
N ASP A 97 -27.88 2.30 7.41
CA ASP A 97 -29.15 3.02 7.37
C ASP A 97 -28.99 4.50 6.99
N TYR A 98 -27.76 5.03 6.97
CA TYR A 98 -27.44 6.47 6.77
C TYR A 98 -28.25 7.43 7.65
N THR A 99 -29.04 6.89 8.59
CA THR A 99 -29.94 7.63 9.46
C THR A 99 -29.33 7.93 10.81
N ASN A 100 -28.37 7.10 11.24
CA ASN A 100 -27.70 7.26 12.53
C ASN A 100 -26.45 8.12 12.37
N TYR A 101 -26.65 9.44 12.45
CA TYR A 101 -25.55 10.39 12.52
C TYR A 101 -25.30 10.82 13.95
N ARG A 102 -24.03 10.76 14.38
CA ARG A 102 -23.59 11.20 15.70
C ARG A 102 -22.44 12.18 15.55
N ARG A 103 -22.52 13.31 16.26
CA ARG A 103 -21.46 14.31 16.38
C ARG A 103 -21.01 14.38 17.82
N ILE A 104 -19.72 14.26 18.06
CA ILE A 104 -19.09 14.33 19.39
C ILE A 104 -18.09 15.46 19.35
N ILE A 105 -18.19 16.42 20.24
CA ILE A 105 -17.23 17.52 20.39
C ILE A 105 -16.28 17.14 21.53
N PHE A 106 -14.99 17.44 21.38
CA PHE A 106 -13.97 17.13 22.37
C PHE A 106 -12.93 18.25 22.49
N ASP A 107 -12.46 18.50 23.68
CA ASP A 107 -11.31 19.38 23.92
C ASP A 107 -9.99 18.64 23.69
N LYS A 108 -9.93 17.37 24.06
CA LYS A 108 -8.79 16.48 23.83
C LYS A 108 -9.25 15.07 23.48
N HIS A 109 -8.71 14.52 22.43
CA HIS A 109 -8.94 13.13 22.02
C HIS A 109 -7.62 12.44 21.73
N VAL A 110 -7.47 11.20 22.18
CA VAL A 110 -6.24 10.43 21.99
C VAL A 110 -6.57 9.14 21.25
N ILE A 111 -5.93 8.96 20.10
CA ILE A 111 -6.06 7.76 19.28
C ILE A 111 -4.77 6.96 19.41
N ASN A 112 -4.90 5.74 19.89
CA ASN A 112 -3.80 4.78 19.90
C ASN A 112 -3.87 3.91 18.67
N ILE A 113 -2.88 4.04 17.77
CA ILE A 113 -2.80 3.29 16.52
C ILE A 113 -1.72 2.21 16.72
N PRO A 114 -2.11 0.92 16.82
CA PRO A 114 -1.15 -0.15 17.06
C PRO A 114 -0.20 -0.27 15.86
N ALA A 115 1.10 -0.23 16.16
CA ALA A 115 2.17 -0.28 15.15
C ALA A 115 2.79 -1.66 14.99
N LYS A 116 2.18 -2.71 15.56
CA LYS A 116 2.74 -4.08 15.60
C LYS A 116 3.12 -4.62 14.21
N ASP A 117 2.37 -4.26 13.17
CA ASP A 117 2.67 -4.64 11.80
C ASP A 117 3.68 -3.71 11.10
N LEU A 118 4.02 -2.58 11.75
CA LEU A 118 5.01 -1.60 11.28
C LEU A 118 6.38 -1.83 11.92
N LEU A 119 6.43 -2.58 13.04
CA LEU A 119 7.66 -3.06 13.61
C LEU A 119 8.20 -4.19 12.74
N LEU A 120 9.29 -3.90 12.06
CA LEU A 120 10.27 -4.78 11.45
C LEU A 120 9.90 -6.29 11.37
N ASN A 121 8.82 -6.67 10.78
CA ASN A 121 8.90 -7.83 9.93
C ASN A 121 9.71 -7.35 8.73
N ARG A 122 11.01 -7.61 8.74
CA ARG A 122 11.80 -7.71 7.51
C ARG A 122 11.01 -8.69 6.65
N ARG A 123 10.02 -8.16 5.94
CA ARG A 123 9.50 -8.92 4.82
C ARG A 123 10.71 -9.03 3.91
N ASP A 124 11.27 -10.23 3.87
CA ASP A 124 12.11 -10.62 2.76
C ASP A 124 11.25 -10.42 1.53
N SER A 125 11.21 -9.18 1.07
CA SER A 125 10.50 -8.83 -0.14
C SER A 125 11.28 -9.52 -1.25
N THR A 126 10.87 -10.74 -1.57
CA THR A 126 11.41 -11.52 -2.69
C THR A 126 11.10 -10.82 -4.02
N ASN A 127 10.26 -9.79 -3.98
CA ASN A 127 9.82 -9.07 -5.16
C ASN A 127 10.81 -7.94 -5.48
N ARG A 128 11.71 -8.20 -6.41
CA ARG A 128 12.69 -7.25 -6.92
C ARG A 128 12.21 -6.63 -8.23
N SER A 129 12.36 -5.31 -8.38
CA SER A 129 12.18 -4.67 -9.67
C SER A 129 13.33 -5.03 -10.63
N ASP A 130 13.15 -4.80 -11.91
CA ASP A 130 14.15 -5.18 -12.92
C ASP A 130 15.52 -4.49 -12.68
N ARG A 131 15.52 -3.27 -12.13
CA ARG A 131 16.74 -2.53 -11.76
C ARG A 131 17.46 -3.09 -10.51
N GLU A 132 16.79 -3.93 -9.75
CA GLU A 132 17.27 -4.55 -8.52
C GLU A 132 17.66 -6.01 -8.71
N MET A 133 17.47 -6.53 -9.91
CA MET A 133 17.82 -7.91 -10.27
C MET A 133 19.26 -7.99 -10.74
N THR A 134 19.95 -9.03 -10.28
CA THR A 134 21.25 -9.41 -10.86
C THR A 134 21.05 -10.15 -12.17
N VAL A 135 22.09 -10.21 -13.02
CA VAL A 135 22.05 -10.90 -14.32
C VAL A 135 21.51 -12.34 -14.21
N PRO A 136 21.94 -13.18 -13.26
CA PRO A 136 21.38 -14.52 -13.09
C PRO A 136 19.89 -14.54 -12.74
N MET A 137 19.42 -13.54 -11.97
CA MET A 137 18.00 -13.42 -11.63
C MET A 137 17.15 -13.05 -12.86
N ILE A 138 17.64 -12.13 -13.68
CA ILE A 138 16.99 -11.74 -14.93
C ILE A 138 16.92 -12.95 -15.87
N GLN A 139 18.02 -13.69 -16.04
CA GLN A 139 18.05 -14.90 -16.87
C GLN A 139 17.02 -15.94 -16.39
N LYS A 140 16.94 -16.18 -15.09
CA LYS A 140 15.93 -17.08 -14.50
C LYS A 140 14.51 -16.62 -14.78
N LYS A 141 14.28 -15.30 -14.73
CA LYS A 141 12.97 -14.70 -15.03
C LYS A 141 12.60 -14.87 -16.50
N ILE A 142 13.54 -14.65 -17.41
CA ILE A 142 13.39 -14.86 -18.86
C ILE A 142 13.02 -16.33 -19.12
N ASN A 143 13.80 -17.28 -18.63
CA ASN A 143 13.54 -18.72 -18.81
C ASN A 143 12.15 -19.13 -18.30
N ASN A 144 11.69 -18.51 -17.19
CA ASN A 144 10.35 -18.77 -16.65
C ASN A 144 9.24 -18.20 -17.57
N TYR A 145 9.46 -17.05 -18.18
CA TYR A 145 8.50 -16.49 -19.13
C TYR A 145 8.45 -17.31 -20.43
N GLU A 146 9.58 -17.75 -20.95
CA GLU A 146 9.64 -18.63 -22.11
C GLU A 146 8.85 -19.93 -21.88
N LYS A 147 9.05 -20.59 -20.71
CA LYS A 147 8.25 -21.76 -20.35
C LYS A 147 6.75 -21.48 -20.28
N ARG A 148 6.37 -20.30 -19.76
CA ARG A 148 4.96 -19.89 -19.72
C ARG A 148 4.40 -19.64 -21.11
N LEU A 149 5.16 -19.01 -21.99
CA LEU A 149 4.80 -18.82 -23.40
C LEU A 149 4.54 -20.15 -24.09
N ASP A 150 5.43 -21.12 -23.94
CA ASP A 150 5.26 -22.46 -24.49
C ASP A 150 3.95 -23.14 -24.03
N ILE A 151 3.61 -22.97 -22.75
CA ILE A 151 2.36 -23.51 -22.20
C ILE A 151 1.14 -22.80 -22.83
N VAL A 152 1.21 -21.48 -22.97
CA VAL A 152 0.12 -20.69 -23.58
C VAL A 152 -0.05 -21.07 -25.05
N TYR A 153 1.05 -21.16 -25.81
CA TYR A 153 1.00 -21.60 -27.20
C TYR A 153 0.40 -23.00 -27.37
N LYS A 154 0.79 -23.96 -26.53
CA LYS A 154 0.20 -25.30 -26.52
C LYS A 154 -1.30 -25.30 -26.23
N ARG A 155 -1.72 -24.46 -25.28
CA ARG A 155 -3.17 -24.32 -24.95
C ARG A 155 -3.95 -23.66 -26.09
N LEU A 156 -3.40 -22.61 -26.68
CA LEU A 156 -4.01 -21.93 -27.83
C LEU A 156 -4.13 -22.85 -29.03
N SER A 157 -3.07 -23.57 -29.38
CA SER A 157 -3.09 -24.52 -30.49
C SER A 157 -4.12 -25.63 -30.23
N GLY A 158 -4.13 -26.21 -29.02
CA GLY A 158 -5.10 -27.25 -28.64
C GLY A 158 -6.55 -26.76 -28.72
N ASN A 159 -6.82 -25.54 -28.28
CA ASN A 159 -8.17 -24.94 -28.37
C ASN A 159 -8.55 -24.64 -29.81
N PHE A 160 -7.62 -24.12 -30.61
CA PHE A 160 -7.83 -23.82 -32.03
C PHE A 160 -8.21 -25.08 -32.81
N PHE A 161 -7.44 -26.17 -32.65
CA PHE A 161 -7.74 -27.46 -33.31
C PHE A 161 -9.08 -28.05 -32.84
N ARG A 162 -9.42 -27.87 -31.57
CA ARG A 162 -10.71 -28.33 -31.04
C ARG A 162 -11.91 -27.57 -31.61
N THR A 163 -11.73 -26.26 -31.86
CA THR A 163 -12.79 -25.37 -32.36
C THR A 163 -13.02 -25.53 -33.86
N ILE A 164 -11.95 -25.75 -34.64
CA ILE A 164 -12.05 -25.86 -36.11
C ILE A 164 -12.33 -27.29 -36.53
N GLY A 165 -12.12 -28.30 -35.66
CA GLY A 165 -12.41 -29.69 -35.97
C GLY A 165 -11.51 -30.31 -37.07
N ASP A 166 -10.49 -29.63 -37.48
CA ASP A 166 -9.58 -30.09 -38.55
C ASP A 166 -8.20 -30.38 -37.97
N SER A 167 -7.90 -31.67 -37.85
CA SER A 167 -6.63 -32.17 -37.32
C SER A 167 -5.48 -32.14 -38.34
N THR A 168 -5.70 -31.57 -39.51
CA THR A 168 -4.74 -31.62 -40.65
C THR A 168 -3.90 -30.36 -40.85
N LEU A 169 -4.14 -29.29 -40.09
CA LEU A 169 -3.31 -28.07 -40.20
C LEU A 169 -1.94 -28.30 -39.58
N PRO A 170 -0.84 -28.16 -40.31
CA PRO A 170 0.50 -28.39 -39.78
C PRO A 170 0.85 -27.35 -38.72
N LEU A 171 1.40 -27.81 -37.60
CA LEU A 171 1.87 -27.00 -36.45
C LEU A 171 2.90 -25.93 -36.86
N THR A 172 3.50 -26.03 -38.04
CA THR A 172 4.50 -25.10 -38.59
C THR A 172 3.96 -23.69 -38.88
N LEU A 173 2.66 -23.52 -39.00
CA LEU A 173 2.04 -22.19 -39.18
C LEU A 173 1.99 -21.35 -37.89
N LEU A 174 2.17 -21.97 -36.72
CA LEU A 174 2.18 -21.32 -35.41
C LEU A 174 3.60 -21.06 -34.87
N GLU A 175 4.62 -21.60 -35.51
CA GLU A 175 6.01 -21.20 -35.27
C GLU A 175 6.27 -19.86 -36.00
N GLY A 176 5.60 -18.82 -35.48
CA GLY A 176 5.92 -17.45 -35.84
C GLY A 176 7.39 -17.21 -35.52
N LYS A 177 8.18 -16.99 -36.59
CA LYS A 177 9.57 -16.56 -36.64
C LYS A 177 10.12 -16.11 -35.29
N LYS A 178 11.07 -16.89 -34.75
CA LYS A 178 12.12 -16.36 -33.91
C LYS A 178 12.93 -15.37 -34.76
N ILE A 179 12.69 -14.07 -34.52
CA ILE A 179 13.61 -13.01 -34.91
C ILE A 179 14.53 -12.78 -33.73
#